data_b36dbfefcab19695e43cfe2e6905ca2b
#
_entry.id   b36dbfefcab19695e43cfe2e6905ca2b
#
_cell.length_a   1.000
_cell.length_b   1.000
_cell.length_c   1.000
_cell.angle_alpha   90.00
_cell.angle_beta   90.00
_cell.angle_gamma   90.00
#
_symmetry.space_group_name_H-M   'P 1'
#
loop_
_entity.id
_entity.type
_entity.pdbx_description
1 polymer ?
#
loop_
_entity_poly.entity_id
_entity_poly.type
_entity_poly.pdbx_seq_one_letter_code
_entity_poly.pdbx_strand_id
1 'polypeptide(L)'
;TASQILSYIKKHFKEPLLAKEVAARFFISPVYVGRVIQQASGETFKQYVNRLKMEEAKQLLSSSDQLVYEIAEELGFKDSKYFISRFTEETGMSPAEYRRKKGN
;
A
#
# COMPACT_ATOMS: atom_id res chain seq x y z
N THR A 1 20.51 5.52 -3.47
CA THR A 1 20.40 4.42 -4.44
C THR A 1 18.95 3.95 -4.57
N ALA A 2 18.68 3.18 -5.61
CA ALA A 2 17.34 2.65 -5.85
C ALA A 2 16.85 1.78 -4.68
N SER A 3 17.71 0.92 -4.14
CA SER A 3 17.30 0.06 -3.04
C SER A 3 16.94 0.83 -1.78
N GLN A 4 17.62 1.95 -1.53
CA GLN A 4 17.30 2.81 -0.38
C GLN A 4 15.95 3.49 -0.55
N ILE A 5 15.63 3.92 -1.77
CA ILE A 5 14.34 4.55 -2.07
C ILE A 5 13.20 3.55 -1.86
N LEU A 6 13.35 2.34 -2.40
CA LEU A 6 12.34 1.30 -2.26
C LEU A 6 12.15 0.89 -0.80
N SER A 7 13.25 0.77 -0.07
CA SER A 7 13.23 0.45 1.36
C SER A 7 12.48 1.51 2.16
N TYR A 8 12.73 2.79 1.85
CA TYR A 8 12.05 3.89 2.51
C TYR A 8 10.54 3.82 2.28
N ILE A 9 10.12 3.56 1.04
CA ILE A 9 8.71 3.46 0.71
C ILE A 9 8.06 2.29 1.45
N LYS A 10 8.71 1.14 1.49
CA LYS A 10 8.21 -0.04 2.22
C LYS A 10 8.05 0.23 3.71
N LYS A 11 8.88 1.09 4.27
CA LYS A 11 8.82 1.43 5.68
C LYS A 11 7.73 2.45 6.00
N HIS A 12 7.40 3.31 5.03
CA HIS A 12 6.51 4.45 5.26
C HIS A 12 5.21 4.44 4.46
N PHE A 13 4.90 3.36 3.78
CA PHE A 13 3.73 3.35 2.87
C PHE A 13 2.39 3.53 3.59
N LYS A 14 2.34 3.26 4.89
CA LYS A 14 1.11 3.44 5.67
C LYS A 14 0.80 4.91 5.97
N GLU A 15 1.80 5.75 5.90
CA GLU A 15 1.66 7.19 6.10
C GLU A 15 1.18 7.85 4.80
N PRO A 16 0.62 9.07 4.87
CA PRO A 16 0.31 9.81 3.64
C PRO A 16 1.63 10.17 2.94
N LEU A 17 2.04 9.34 2.00
CA LEU A 17 3.33 9.44 1.34
C LEU A 17 3.16 9.91 -0.10
N LEU A 18 3.85 10.98 -0.47
CA LEU A 18 3.85 11.54 -1.82
C LEU A 18 5.22 11.38 -2.45
N ALA A 19 5.24 11.20 -3.77
CA ALA A 19 6.50 11.05 -4.51
C ALA A 19 7.43 12.24 -4.27
N LYS A 20 6.89 13.46 -4.19
CA LYS A 20 7.71 14.66 -3.95
C LYS A 20 8.37 14.63 -2.58
N GLU A 21 7.74 14.02 -1.60
CA GLU A 21 8.31 13.91 -0.26
C GLU A 21 9.45 12.90 -0.23
N VAL A 22 9.30 11.79 -0.91
CA VAL A 22 10.36 10.80 -1.06
C VAL A 22 11.54 11.43 -1.80
N ALA A 23 11.26 12.16 -2.87
CA ALA A 23 12.28 12.85 -3.66
C ALA A 23 13.07 13.84 -2.81
N ALA A 24 12.38 14.64 -2.01
CA ALA A 24 13.02 15.61 -1.12
C ALA A 24 13.92 14.92 -0.10
N ARG A 25 13.49 13.81 0.42
CA ARG A 25 14.25 13.04 1.42
C ARG A 25 15.59 12.56 0.87
N PHE A 26 15.65 12.22 -0.42
CA PHE A 26 16.86 11.71 -1.06
C PHE A 26 17.56 12.72 -1.97
N PHE A 27 17.12 13.97 -1.97
CA PHE A 27 17.69 15.03 -2.78
C PHE A 27 17.69 14.71 -4.27
N ILE A 28 16.59 14.15 -4.75
CA ILE A 28 16.39 13.79 -6.16
C ILE A 28 15.06 14.36 -6.65
N SER A 29 14.77 14.22 -7.93
CA SER A 29 13.50 14.70 -8.49
C SER A 29 12.40 13.66 -8.32
N PRO A 30 11.12 14.10 -8.26
CA PRO A 30 10.00 13.15 -8.25
C PRO A 30 9.98 12.26 -9.47
N VAL A 31 10.40 12.77 -10.63
CA VAL A 31 10.47 11.98 -11.86
C VAL A 31 11.43 10.81 -11.69
N TYR A 32 12.55 11.04 -11.03
CA TYR A 32 13.54 9.98 -10.79
C TYR A 32 12.98 8.91 -9.85
N VAL A 33 12.23 9.32 -8.83
CA VAL A 33 11.54 8.37 -7.94
C VAL A 33 10.62 7.47 -8.78
N GLY A 34 9.85 8.07 -9.68
CA GLY A 34 8.97 7.30 -10.57
C GLY A 34 9.71 6.31 -11.44
N ARG A 35 10.87 6.72 -11.96
CA ARG A 35 11.71 5.83 -12.77
C ARG A 35 12.24 4.63 -11.99
N VAL A 36 12.69 4.88 -10.78
CA VAL A 36 13.19 3.81 -9.91
C VAL A 36 12.10 2.77 -9.68
N ILE A 37 10.89 3.23 -9.38
CA ILE A 37 9.77 2.34 -9.12
C ILE A 37 9.37 1.59 -10.39
N GLN A 38 9.32 2.28 -11.53
CA GLN A 38 8.97 1.68 -12.81
C GLN A 38 9.97 0.58 -13.18
N GLN A 39 11.25 0.83 -13.00
CA GLN A 39 12.29 -0.15 -13.33
C GLN A 39 12.25 -1.36 -12.38
N ALA A 40 11.94 -1.13 -11.11
CA ALA A 40 11.92 -2.20 -10.12
C ALA A 40 10.65 -3.04 -10.17
N SER A 41 9.50 -2.44 -10.49
CA SER A 41 8.21 -3.10 -10.35
C SER A 41 7.30 -3.02 -11.58
N GLY A 42 7.60 -2.16 -12.52
CA GLY A 42 6.72 -1.90 -13.66
C GLY A 42 5.51 -1.05 -13.30
N GLU A 43 5.50 -0.48 -12.10
CA GLU A 43 4.36 0.28 -11.59
C GLU A 43 4.68 1.76 -11.42
N THR A 44 3.63 2.59 -11.39
CA THR A 44 3.78 3.98 -10.98
C THR A 44 3.95 4.02 -9.45
N PHE A 45 4.34 5.18 -8.94
CA PHE A 45 4.47 5.37 -7.49
C PHE A 45 3.16 5.02 -6.77
N LYS A 46 2.05 5.55 -7.27
CA LYS A 46 0.75 5.33 -6.66
C LYS A 46 0.35 3.85 -6.68
N GLN A 47 0.56 3.18 -7.80
CA GLN A 47 0.26 1.75 -7.92
C GLN A 47 1.10 0.92 -6.97
N TYR A 48 2.36 1.25 -6.86
CA TYR A 48 3.29 0.55 -5.99
C TYR A 48 2.87 0.67 -4.51
N VAL A 49 2.57 1.89 -4.07
CA VAL A 49 2.12 2.14 -2.69
C VAL A 49 0.80 1.42 -2.41
N ASN A 50 -0.15 1.49 -3.34
CA ASN A 50 -1.43 0.79 -3.18
C ASN A 50 -1.24 -0.72 -3.08
N ARG A 51 -0.35 -1.29 -3.88
CA ARG A 51 -0.07 -2.73 -3.82
C ARG A 51 0.48 -3.12 -2.46
N LEU A 52 1.39 -2.32 -1.91
CA LEU A 52 1.94 -2.58 -0.58
C LEU A 52 0.84 -2.55 0.48
N LYS A 53 -0.08 -1.58 0.37
CA LYS A 53 -1.21 -1.48 1.30
C LYS A 53 -2.13 -2.70 1.20
N MET A 54 -2.40 -3.15 -0.02
CA MET A 54 -3.27 -4.32 -0.22
C MET A 54 -2.63 -5.60 0.30
N GLU A 55 -1.33 -5.77 0.11
CA GLU A 55 -0.61 -6.93 0.63
C GLU A 55 -0.64 -6.96 2.15
N GLU A 56 -0.44 -5.80 2.77
CA GLU A 56 -0.51 -5.70 4.23
C GLU A 56 -1.94 -5.97 4.72
N ALA A 57 -2.95 -5.48 3.98
CA ALA A 57 -4.34 -5.75 4.32
C ALA A 57 -4.65 -7.24 4.32
N LYS A 58 -4.17 -7.95 3.31
CA LYS A 58 -4.36 -9.41 3.23
C LYS A 58 -3.74 -10.11 4.43
N GLN A 59 -2.54 -9.66 4.80
CA GLN A 59 -1.83 -10.21 5.96
C GLN A 59 -2.63 -9.99 7.24
N LEU A 60 -3.09 -8.77 7.47
CA LEU A 60 -3.84 -8.43 8.67
C LEU A 60 -5.19 -9.15 8.74
N LEU A 61 -5.87 -9.28 7.60
CA LEU A 61 -7.13 -10.00 7.55
C LEU A 61 -6.96 -11.47 7.88
N SER A 62 -5.86 -12.07 7.45
CA SER A 62 -5.59 -13.50 7.66
C SER A 62 -5.01 -13.81 9.05
N SER A 63 -4.23 -12.89 9.61
CA SER A 63 -3.45 -13.18 10.82
C SER A 63 -3.86 -12.42 12.06
N SER A 64 -4.86 -11.56 11.99
CA SER A 64 -5.31 -10.79 13.14
C SER A 64 -6.82 -10.72 13.21
N ASP A 65 -7.34 -10.27 14.35
CA ASP A 65 -8.77 -10.07 14.56
C ASP A 65 -9.20 -8.62 14.40
N GLN A 66 -8.33 -7.78 13.84
CA GLN A 66 -8.64 -6.37 13.64
C GLN A 66 -9.90 -6.22 12.78
N LEU A 67 -10.71 -5.24 13.13
CA LEU A 67 -11.90 -4.93 12.35
C LEU A 67 -11.48 -4.29 11.02
N VAL A 68 -12.31 -4.47 9.99
CA VAL A 68 -12.01 -3.95 8.66
C VAL A 68 -11.71 -2.45 8.69
N TYR A 69 -12.51 -1.65 9.44
CA TYR A 69 -12.27 -0.22 9.51
C TYR A 69 -10.98 0.13 10.23
N GLU A 70 -10.56 -0.70 11.17
CA GLU A 70 -9.29 -0.51 11.87
C GLU A 70 -8.11 -0.74 10.93
N ILE A 71 -8.22 -1.77 10.09
CA ILE A 71 -7.20 -2.06 9.09
C ILE A 71 -7.09 -0.90 8.09
N ALA A 72 -8.24 -0.40 7.63
CA ALA A 72 -8.27 0.73 6.70
C ALA A 72 -7.55 1.95 7.29
N GLU A 73 -7.84 2.25 8.55
CA GLU A 73 -7.23 3.39 9.23
C GLU A 73 -5.72 3.20 9.39
N GLU A 74 -5.31 2.02 9.81
CA GLU A 74 -3.88 1.71 9.99
C GLU A 74 -3.11 1.86 8.69
N LEU A 75 -3.71 1.50 7.56
CA LEU A 75 -3.08 1.57 6.25
C LEU A 75 -3.12 2.96 5.63
N GLY A 76 -3.73 3.92 6.31
CA GLY A 76 -3.75 5.31 5.85
C GLY A 76 -4.87 5.64 4.89
N PHE A 77 -5.91 4.82 4.81
CA PHE A 77 -7.08 5.15 4.00
C PHE A 77 -7.97 6.14 4.74
N LYS A 78 -8.53 7.09 4.02
CA LYS A 78 -9.38 8.12 4.61
C LYS A 78 -10.68 7.59 5.18
N ASP A 79 -11.26 6.58 4.52
CA ASP A 79 -12.46 5.93 5.03
C ASP A 79 -12.47 4.47 4.62
N SER A 80 -13.25 3.69 5.36
CA SER A 80 -13.31 2.24 5.13
C SER A 80 -14.03 1.87 3.85
N LYS A 81 -14.95 2.71 3.38
CA LYS A 81 -15.68 2.44 2.13
C LYS A 81 -14.72 2.45 0.95
N TYR A 82 -13.81 3.41 0.90
CA TYR A 82 -12.84 3.49 -0.17
C TYR A 82 -11.90 2.28 -0.11
N PHE A 83 -11.46 1.92 1.08
CA PHE A 83 -10.60 0.73 1.27
C PHE A 83 -11.31 -0.53 0.77
N ILE A 84 -12.57 -0.73 1.18
CA ILE A 84 -13.35 -1.91 0.78
C ILE A 84 -13.48 -1.97 -0.74
N SER A 85 -13.78 -0.84 -1.36
CA SER A 85 -13.91 -0.74 -2.81
C SER A 85 -12.60 -1.12 -3.52
N ARG A 86 -11.48 -0.56 -3.07
CA ARG A 86 -10.17 -0.85 -3.65
C ARG A 86 -9.77 -2.30 -3.45
N PHE A 87 -10.01 -2.82 -2.25
CA PHE A 87 -9.68 -4.21 -1.95
C PHE A 87 -10.49 -5.17 -2.83
N THR A 88 -11.78 -4.88 -2.99
CA THR A 88 -12.66 -5.70 -3.84
C THR A 88 -12.21 -5.68 -5.29
N GLU A 89 -11.81 -4.51 -5.80
CA GLU A 89 -11.28 -4.38 -7.16
C GLU A 89 -10.03 -5.23 -7.36
N GLU A 90 -9.13 -5.21 -6.38
CA GLU A 90 -7.83 -5.88 -6.49
C GLU A 90 -7.93 -7.40 -6.32
N THR A 91 -8.84 -7.86 -5.47
CA THR A 91 -8.90 -9.28 -5.09
C THR A 91 -10.12 -10.02 -5.58
N GLY A 92 -11.15 -9.30 -6.01
CA GLY A 92 -12.42 -9.92 -6.40
C GLY A 92 -13.30 -10.30 -5.23
N MET A 93 -12.88 -9.98 -4.00
CA MET A 93 -13.62 -10.30 -2.77
C MET A 93 -13.63 -9.12 -1.83
N SER A 94 -14.70 -8.99 -1.03
CA SER A 94 -14.70 -7.99 0.04
C SER A 94 -13.68 -8.43 1.11
N PRO A 95 -13.20 -7.49 1.94
CA PRO A 95 -12.30 -7.86 3.03
C PRO A 95 -12.89 -8.92 3.97
N ALA A 96 -14.20 -8.82 4.26
CA ALA A 96 -14.87 -9.81 5.11
C ALA A 96 -14.88 -11.21 4.49
N GLU A 97 -15.15 -11.28 3.20
CA GLU A 97 -15.10 -12.54 2.47
C GLU A 97 -13.69 -13.14 2.45
N TYR A 98 -12.72 -12.28 2.21
CA TYR A 98 -11.31 -12.69 2.18
C TYR A 98 -10.91 -13.30 3.51
N ARG A 99 -11.29 -12.66 4.62
CA ARG A 99 -11.00 -13.15 5.98
C ARG A 99 -11.62 -14.52 6.21
N ARG A 100 -12.88 -14.70 5.81
CA ARG A 100 -13.55 -15.98 5.98
C ARG A 100 -12.87 -17.11 5.23
N LYS A 101 -12.42 -16.82 4.01
CA LYS A 101 -11.80 -17.85 3.17
C LYS A 101 -10.37 -18.18 3.57
N LYS A 102 -9.63 -17.18 4.04
CA LYS A 102 -8.19 -17.33 4.35
C LYS A 102 -7.92 -17.55 5.82
N GLY A 103 -8.82 -17.10 6.69
CA GLY A 103 -8.63 -17.16 8.14
C GLY A 103 -8.94 -18.51 8.76
N ASN A 104 -9.46 -19.43 7.99
CA ASN A 104 -9.79 -20.75 8.50
C ASN A 104 -9.00 -21.82 7.78
#